data_c6ee2a80974fc781dcffad621bafe6f2
#
_entry.id   c6ee2a80974fc781dcffad621bafe6f2
#
_cell.length_a   1.000
_cell.length_b   1.000
_cell.length_c   1.000
_cell.angle_alpha   90.00
_cell.angle_beta   90.00
_cell.angle_gamma   90.00
#
_symmetry.space_group_name_H-M   'P 1'
#
loop_
_entity.id
_entity.type
_entity.pdbx_description
1 polymer ?
#
loop_
_entity_poly.entity_id
_entity_poly.type
_entity_poly.pdbx_seq_one_letter_code
_entity_poly.pdbx_strand_id
1 'polypeptide(L)'
;MSEQQKTVIVDGNEAAASVAYRLSEVIAIYPITPSSPMAESADQWAAEGKTNIWGAVPIIEELQSEGGAAGALHGALQAGAFGTTFTASQGLLLMVPNMFKIAGELTPATMHVTARTIATHALSIFGDHSDVMACRSTGWAMLASNSVQECADLALVSQIATLESRVPFMHFFDGFRTSHEVGKIEPISDEAIRALLNDKHIVEFRQQALSPDRPILRGTAQNPDVFFQAREACTPYYEATPKIVQGVMDRMAKLIGRSYHLFDYYGAPDADRVIILMGSGAETAEEAVDALNKQGAKLGLIKVRLYRPFDANAFLGALPATVKSIAVLDRTKEPGSAGEPLYQDVLTVLAENPSKFKTMPTVVGGRYGLSSKEFTPAMVKGIFDELAKPAPKNHFTIGIDDDVSHSSLSYDPAFSTEDAKTVRALFYGLGSDGTVGANKNSIKIIGSETPNYAQGYFVYDSKKSGSMTTSHLRFGPTPIRSTYLITRASFIA
;
A
#
# COMPACT_ATOMS: atom_id res chain seq x y z
N MET A 1 -1.69 -35.29 8.67
CA MET A 1 -2.54 -34.27 9.34
C MET A 1 -1.92 -32.93 8.95
N SER A 2 -2.56 -32.12 8.11
CA SER A 2 -2.09 -30.77 7.79
C SER A 2 -2.11 -29.97 9.07
N GLU A 3 -0.94 -29.43 9.49
CA GLU A 3 -0.93 -28.37 10.49
C GLU A 3 -1.87 -27.27 10.02
N GLN A 4 -2.91 -27.03 10.80
CA GLN A 4 -3.87 -25.97 10.54
C GLN A 4 -3.06 -24.68 10.60
N GLN A 5 -2.88 -24.02 9.46
CA GLN A 5 -2.12 -22.79 9.34
C GLN A 5 -2.68 -21.79 10.36
N LYS A 6 -1.85 -21.41 11.32
CA LYS A 6 -2.27 -20.58 12.45
C LYS A 6 -2.61 -19.19 11.93
N THR A 7 -3.87 -18.81 11.98
CA THR A 7 -4.30 -17.45 11.63
C THR A 7 -4.22 -16.51 12.84
N VAL A 8 -4.04 -15.21 12.58
CA VAL A 8 -4.06 -14.15 13.59
C VAL A 8 -5.02 -13.03 13.16
N ILE A 9 -5.50 -12.28 14.15
CA ILE A 9 -6.38 -11.13 13.93
C ILE A 9 -5.59 -9.88 14.29
N VAL A 10 -5.19 -9.14 13.27
CA VAL A 10 -4.35 -7.94 13.39
C VAL A 10 -4.84 -6.84 12.45
N ASP A 11 -4.37 -5.63 12.65
CA ASP A 11 -4.56 -4.56 11.66
C ASP A 11 -3.36 -4.43 10.70
N GLY A 12 -3.50 -3.56 9.70
CA GLY A 12 -2.45 -3.37 8.69
C GLY A 12 -1.14 -2.84 9.27
N ASN A 13 -1.19 -2.00 10.31
CA ASN A 13 -0.01 -1.51 11.01
C ASN A 13 0.74 -2.66 11.69
N GLU A 14 0.03 -3.47 12.49
CA GLU A 14 0.64 -4.61 13.20
C GLU A 14 1.17 -5.64 12.20
N ALA A 15 0.44 -5.90 11.11
CA ALA A 15 0.86 -6.81 10.05
C ALA A 15 2.20 -6.40 9.42
N ALA A 16 2.34 -5.14 9.01
CA ALA A 16 3.58 -4.61 8.44
C ALA A 16 4.72 -4.54 9.46
N ALA A 17 4.45 -4.00 10.66
CA ALA A 17 5.43 -3.85 11.74
C ALA A 17 6.00 -5.20 12.17
N SER A 18 5.19 -6.26 12.21
CA SER A 18 5.64 -7.60 12.63
C SER A 18 6.75 -8.16 11.74
N VAL A 19 6.73 -7.85 10.46
CA VAL A 19 7.77 -8.24 9.50
C VAL A 19 8.96 -7.29 9.57
N ALA A 20 8.70 -5.98 9.56
CA ALA A 20 9.73 -4.96 9.62
C ALA A 20 10.62 -5.11 10.87
N TYR A 21 10.02 -5.38 12.03
CA TYR A 21 10.74 -5.61 13.28
C TYR A 21 11.71 -6.80 13.18
N ARG A 22 11.22 -7.93 12.65
CA ARG A 22 12.03 -9.15 12.54
C ARG A 22 13.20 -9.04 11.56
N LEU A 23 13.13 -8.11 10.62
CA LEU A 23 14.14 -7.89 9.58
C LEU A 23 14.92 -6.57 9.75
N SER A 24 14.87 -5.95 10.92
CA SER A 24 15.61 -4.72 11.20
C SER A 24 16.58 -4.87 12.37
N GLU A 25 17.71 -4.18 12.30
CA GLU A 25 18.66 -3.99 13.39
C GLU A 25 18.45 -2.63 14.08
N VAL A 26 17.99 -1.64 13.30
CA VAL A 26 17.67 -0.28 13.78
C VAL A 26 16.32 0.14 13.23
N ILE A 27 15.48 0.71 14.08
CA ILE A 27 14.19 1.31 13.70
C ILE A 27 14.19 2.73 14.26
N ALA A 28 14.40 3.71 13.37
CA ALA A 28 14.39 5.12 13.72
C ALA A 28 12.99 5.70 13.48
N ILE A 29 12.36 6.26 14.50
CA ILE A 29 10.95 6.66 14.47
C ILE A 29 10.75 8.11 14.92
N TYR A 30 9.70 8.70 14.43
CA TYR A 30 8.98 9.82 15.01
C TYR A 30 7.49 9.59 14.76
N PRO A 31 6.70 9.27 15.81
CA PRO A 31 5.33 8.81 15.64
C PRO A 31 4.44 9.87 14.99
N ILE A 32 3.71 9.45 13.95
CA ILE A 32 2.72 10.28 13.27
C ILE A 32 1.50 9.42 12.89
N THR A 33 0.29 9.91 13.17
CA THR A 33 -0.96 9.26 12.78
C THR A 33 -1.08 9.18 11.24
N PRO A 34 -1.46 8.03 10.63
CA PRO A 34 -1.91 6.78 11.23
C PRO A 34 -0.83 5.69 11.35
N SER A 35 0.47 6.03 11.24
CA SER A 35 1.58 5.07 11.31
C SER A 35 2.06 4.78 12.74
N SER A 36 1.67 5.60 13.74
CA SER A 36 2.11 5.47 15.13
C SER A 36 2.02 4.06 15.70
N PRO A 37 0.95 3.26 15.44
CA PRO A 37 0.85 1.90 15.98
C PRO A 37 1.97 0.96 15.53
N MET A 38 2.60 1.19 14.35
CA MET A 38 3.78 0.42 13.93
C MET A 38 4.96 0.67 14.87
N ALA A 39 5.19 1.95 15.19
CA ALA A 39 6.26 2.37 16.10
C ALA A 39 6.00 1.86 17.54
N GLU A 40 4.77 2.04 18.03
CA GLU A 40 4.33 1.55 19.35
C GLU A 40 4.51 0.04 19.50
N SER A 41 4.14 -0.74 18.48
CA SER A 41 4.33 -2.20 18.46
C SER A 41 5.81 -2.57 18.47
N ALA A 42 6.66 -1.90 17.70
CA ALA A 42 8.08 -2.16 17.64
C ALA A 42 8.76 -1.85 18.98
N ASP A 43 8.42 -0.72 19.61
CA ASP A 43 8.94 -0.33 20.93
C ASP A 43 8.51 -1.33 22.01
N GLN A 44 7.23 -1.72 22.02
CA GLN A 44 6.74 -2.74 22.94
C GLN A 44 7.52 -4.06 22.80
N TRP A 45 7.69 -4.54 21.57
CA TRP A 45 8.41 -5.81 21.32
C TRP A 45 9.87 -5.74 21.73
N ALA A 46 10.53 -4.59 21.53
CA ALA A 46 11.91 -4.37 22.01
C ALA A 46 11.99 -4.36 23.54
N ALA A 47 11.04 -3.68 24.21
CA ALA A 47 10.93 -3.67 25.68
C ALA A 47 10.66 -5.08 26.26
N GLU A 48 9.93 -5.93 25.54
CA GLU A 48 9.71 -7.34 25.88
C GLU A 48 10.93 -8.23 25.61
N GLY A 49 12.00 -7.70 25.02
CA GLY A 49 13.21 -8.43 24.67
C GLY A 49 13.07 -9.38 23.48
N LYS A 50 12.04 -9.19 22.63
CA LYS A 50 11.88 -9.97 21.41
C LYS A 50 13.06 -9.74 20.46
N THR A 51 13.60 -10.79 19.90
CA THR A 51 14.73 -10.70 18.97
C THR A 51 14.27 -10.67 17.51
N ASN A 52 15.06 -10.03 16.66
CA ASN A 52 14.96 -10.17 15.22
C ASN A 52 15.45 -11.56 14.76
N ILE A 53 15.41 -11.83 13.47
CA ILE A 53 15.82 -13.13 12.91
C ILE A 53 17.31 -13.43 13.09
N TRP A 54 18.14 -12.44 13.40
CA TRP A 54 19.57 -12.63 13.71
C TRP A 54 19.86 -12.83 15.19
N GLY A 55 18.83 -12.82 16.06
CA GLY A 55 18.94 -13.07 17.48
C GLY A 55 19.28 -11.83 18.32
N ALA A 56 19.20 -10.65 17.75
CA ALA A 56 19.40 -9.37 18.44
C ALA A 56 18.08 -8.62 18.64
N VAL A 57 17.93 -7.93 19.75
CA VAL A 57 16.83 -6.98 19.94
C VAL A 57 17.12 -5.74 19.09
N PRO A 58 16.25 -5.33 18.16
CA PRO A 58 16.45 -4.11 17.39
C PRO A 58 16.59 -2.88 18.27
N ILE A 59 17.44 -1.95 17.86
CA ILE A 59 17.53 -0.64 18.49
C ILE A 59 16.37 0.22 17.97
N ILE A 60 15.49 0.64 18.89
CA ILE A 60 14.40 1.55 18.59
C ILE A 60 14.77 2.94 19.10
N GLU A 61 14.83 3.92 18.22
CA GLU A 61 15.16 5.30 18.56
C GLU A 61 14.07 6.26 18.14
N GLU A 62 13.48 6.96 19.11
CA GLU A 62 12.54 8.04 18.84
C GLU A 62 13.29 9.38 18.77
N LEU A 63 13.16 10.06 17.63
CA LEU A 63 13.86 11.31 17.35
C LEU A 63 12.94 12.52 17.61
N GLN A 64 13.42 13.73 17.32
CA GLN A 64 12.67 14.97 17.52
C GLN A 64 11.84 15.39 16.31
N SER A 65 12.07 14.74 15.17
CA SER A 65 11.32 14.97 13.92
C SER A 65 11.54 13.82 12.94
N GLU A 66 10.67 13.73 11.95
CA GLU A 66 10.82 12.73 10.88
C GLU A 66 12.11 12.95 10.07
N GLY A 67 12.52 14.21 9.87
CA GLY A 67 13.82 14.52 9.26
C GLY A 67 15.00 13.99 10.08
N GLY A 68 14.90 14.07 11.42
CA GLY A 68 15.85 13.47 12.36
C GLY A 68 15.85 11.95 12.27
N ALA A 69 14.66 11.32 12.23
CA ALA A 69 14.52 9.86 12.06
C ALA A 69 15.14 9.38 10.75
N ALA A 70 14.89 10.07 9.63
CA ALA A 70 15.52 9.75 8.35
C ALA A 70 17.04 9.94 8.37
N GLY A 71 17.54 10.95 9.08
CA GLY A 71 18.99 11.19 9.27
C GLY A 71 19.63 10.08 10.11
N ALA A 72 19.00 9.68 11.21
CA ALA A 72 19.46 8.57 12.06
C ALA A 72 19.45 7.25 11.28
N LEU A 73 18.38 6.96 10.53
CA LEU A 73 18.34 5.79 9.65
C LEU A 73 19.49 5.82 8.64
N HIS A 74 19.70 6.95 7.95
CA HIS A 74 20.81 7.07 7.00
C HIS A 74 22.16 6.81 7.66
N GLY A 75 22.40 7.35 8.86
CA GLY A 75 23.62 7.09 9.63
C GLY A 75 23.80 5.61 9.99
N ALA A 76 22.74 4.94 10.43
CA ALA A 76 22.75 3.50 10.72
C ALA A 76 23.10 2.67 9.47
N LEU A 77 22.47 3.00 8.31
CA LEU A 77 22.78 2.35 7.04
C LEU A 77 24.23 2.56 6.60
N GLN A 78 24.80 3.76 6.82
CA GLN A 78 26.21 4.05 6.53
C GLN A 78 27.16 3.26 7.44
N ALA A 79 26.73 2.93 8.67
CA ALA A 79 27.47 2.07 9.60
C ALA A 79 27.29 0.57 9.29
N GLY A 80 26.43 0.21 8.34
CA GLY A 80 26.20 -1.18 7.95
C GLY A 80 25.10 -1.89 8.74
N ALA A 81 24.30 -1.16 9.52
CA ALA A 81 23.12 -1.70 10.18
C ALA A 81 21.89 -1.62 9.24
N PHE A 82 21.22 -2.73 9.04
CA PHE A 82 20.00 -2.76 8.23
C PHE A 82 18.81 -2.23 9.03
N GLY A 83 18.10 -1.24 8.49
CA GLY A 83 17.10 -0.53 9.25
C GLY A 83 15.88 -0.09 8.47
N THR A 84 14.87 0.35 9.22
CA THR A 84 13.58 0.82 8.71
C THR A 84 13.07 2.04 9.47
N THR A 85 12.02 2.65 8.95
CA THR A 85 11.24 3.71 9.60
C THR A 85 9.77 3.61 9.23
N PHE A 86 8.92 4.23 10.05
CA PHE A 86 7.47 4.31 9.87
C PHE A 86 7.04 5.77 9.83
N THR A 87 6.21 6.14 8.85
CA THR A 87 5.82 7.55 8.68
C THR A 87 4.53 7.71 7.87
N ALA A 88 4.10 8.95 7.70
CA ALA A 88 2.94 9.37 6.91
C ALA A 88 3.00 10.86 6.60
N SER A 89 2.28 11.32 5.57
CA SER A 89 1.93 12.73 5.33
C SER A 89 3.13 13.69 5.36
N GLN A 90 3.00 14.78 6.13
CA GLN A 90 4.08 15.78 6.29
C GLN A 90 5.37 15.16 6.82
N GLY A 91 5.28 14.10 7.65
CA GLY A 91 6.45 13.38 8.14
C GLY A 91 7.25 12.77 7.00
N LEU A 92 6.57 12.13 6.04
CA LEU A 92 7.23 11.61 4.84
C LEU A 92 7.91 12.72 4.03
N LEU A 93 7.26 13.89 3.89
CA LEU A 93 7.84 15.03 3.17
C LEU A 93 9.10 15.59 3.86
N LEU A 94 9.14 15.58 5.19
CA LEU A 94 10.34 15.99 5.94
C LEU A 94 11.52 15.02 5.76
N MET A 95 11.27 13.78 5.35
CA MET A 95 12.30 12.79 5.04
C MET A 95 12.90 12.94 3.63
N VAL A 96 12.25 13.67 2.72
CA VAL A 96 12.60 13.74 1.28
C VAL A 96 14.08 14.04 1.00
N PRO A 97 14.76 15.00 1.66
CA PRO A 97 16.18 15.22 1.41
C PRO A 97 17.03 13.96 1.68
N ASN A 98 16.76 13.23 2.77
CA ASN A 98 17.45 11.99 3.08
C ASN A 98 17.04 10.85 2.14
N MET A 99 15.79 10.83 1.67
CA MET A 99 15.34 9.86 0.67
C MET A 99 16.15 9.95 -0.62
N PHE A 100 16.33 11.17 -1.17
CA PHE A 100 17.20 11.37 -2.34
C PHE A 100 18.63 10.91 -2.08
N LYS A 101 19.14 11.16 -0.87
CA LYS A 101 20.49 10.78 -0.49
C LYS A 101 20.67 9.26 -0.44
N ILE A 102 19.79 8.56 0.27
CA ILE A 102 19.81 7.09 0.42
C ILE A 102 19.67 6.42 -0.95
N ALA A 103 18.75 6.88 -1.79
CA ALA A 103 18.53 6.36 -3.14
C ALA A 103 19.75 6.63 -4.06
N GLY A 104 20.29 7.84 -4.02
CA GLY A 104 21.47 8.21 -4.82
C GLY A 104 22.73 7.42 -4.45
N GLU A 105 22.82 6.93 -3.22
CA GLU A 105 23.91 6.07 -2.75
C GLU A 105 23.64 4.58 -3.00
N LEU A 106 22.50 4.21 -3.56
CA LEU A 106 22.06 2.82 -3.77
C LEU A 106 22.20 1.99 -2.48
N THR A 107 21.69 2.54 -1.39
CA THR A 107 21.78 1.93 -0.07
C THR A 107 20.47 1.21 0.26
N PRO A 108 20.50 -0.11 0.49
CA PRO A 108 19.31 -0.86 0.89
C PRO A 108 18.67 -0.28 2.15
N ALA A 109 17.39 0.02 2.05
CA ALA A 109 16.57 0.52 3.16
C ALA A 109 15.10 0.28 2.85
N THR A 110 14.29 0.19 3.87
CA THR A 110 12.84 0.11 3.71
C THR A 110 12.16 1.12 4.62
N MET A 111 11.12 1.78 4.13
CA MET A 111 10.16 2.50 4.98
C MET A 111 8.77 1.96 4.76
N HIS A 112 7.96 1.97 5.80
CA HIS A 112 6.56 1.58 5.73
C HIS A 112 5.70 2.82 5.97
N VAL A 113 4.85 3.15 4.99
CA VAL A 113 4.09 4.40 4.97
C VAL A 113 2.60 4.10 5.00
N THR A 114 1.91 4.60 6.00
CA THR A 114 0.45 4.66 5.99
C THR A 114 0.02 5.91 5.25
N ALA A 115 -0.24 5.76 3.94
CA ALA A 115 -0.47 6.88 3.05
C ALA A 115 -1.61 7.79 3.54
N ARG A 116 -1.31 9.07 3.73
CA ARG A 116 -2.21 10.06 4.33
C ARG A 116 -2.16 11.37 3.56
N THR A 117 -3.30 12.10 3.56
CA THR A 117 -3.39 13.45 2.99
C THR A 117 -2.26 14.35 3.48
N ILE A 118 -1.77 15.22 2.59
CA ILE A 118 -0.94 16.35 2.96
C ILE A 118 -1.85 17.51 3.36
N ALA A 119 -1.49 18.26 4.41
CA ALA A 119 -2.19 19.49 4.77
C ALA A 119 -2.05 20.52 3.65
N THR A 120 -3.17 20.97 3.10
CA THR A 120 -3.27 21.95 2.05
C THR A 120 -4.18 23.12 2.50
N HIS A 121 -5.42 23.19 2.00
CA HIS A 121 -6.42 24.18 2.46
C HIS A 121 -6.90 23.87 3.89
N ALA A 122 -6.79 22.62 4.32
CA ALA A 122 -7.09 22.16 5.68
C ALA A 122 -6.23 20.94 6.02
N LEU A 123 -6.11 20.64 7.31
CA LEU A 123 -5.55 19.41 7.80
C LEU A 123 -6.62 18.30 7.76
N SER A 124 -6.26 17.14 7.21
CA SER A 124 -6.97 15.90 7.42
C SER A 124 -5.98 14.81 7.83
N ILE A 125 -6.37 13.97 8.78
CA ILE A 125 -5.55 12.84 9.23
C ILE A 125 -5.83 11.56 8.44
N PHE A 126 -6.84 11.58 7.55
CA PHE A 126 -7.31 10.40 6.83
C PHE A 126 -6.49 10.13 5.57
N GLY A 127 -6.65 8.90 5.04
CA GLY A 127 -5.79 8.36 4.00
C GLY A 127 -6.11 8.86 2.59
N ASP A 128 -5.06 9.15 1.86
CA ASP A 128 -4.98 9.16 0.40
C ASP A 128 -3.50 9.03 -0.02
N HIS A 129 -3.20 9.13 -1.31
CA HIS A 129 -1.85 8.91 -1.83
C HIS A 129 -1.06 10.20 -2.10
N SER A 130 -1.51 11.36 -1.62
CA SER A 130 -0.84 12.63 -1.92
C SER A 130 0.59 12.70 -1.39
N ASP A 131 0.86 12.12 -0.22
CA ASP A 131 2.19 12.07 0.39
C ASP A 131 3.16 11.17 -0.40
N VAL A 132 2.78 9.93 -0.68
CA VAL A 132 3.63 8.99 -1.42
C VAL A 132 3.84 9.45 -2.86
N MET A 133 2.83 10.05 -3.50
CA MET A 133 2.97 10.59 -4.85
C MET A 133 3.89 11.81 -4.91
N ALA A 134 3.90 12.65 -3.87
CA ALA A 134 4.87 13.74 -3.77
C ALA A 134 6.32 13.24 -3.71
N CYS A 135 6.53 12.03 -3.22
CA CYS A 135 7.86 11.40 -3.08
C CYS A 135 8.27 10.50 -4.25
N ARG A 136 7.43 10.32 -5.29
CA ARG A 136 7.67 9.38 -6.41
C ARG A 136 8.95 9.64 -7.22
N SER A 137 9.51 10.86 -7.13
CA SER A 137 10.73 11.24 -7.82
C SER A 137 12.02 11.04 -7.01
N THR A 138 11.92 10.57 -5.77
CA THR A 138 13.07 10.44 -4.86
C THR A 138 14.02 9.30 -5.21
N GLY A 139 13.59 8.37 -6.09
CA GLY A 139 14.35 7.18 -6.44
C GLY A 139 14.08 5.98 -5.51
N TRP A 140 13.12 6.07 -4.60
CA TRP A 140 12.64 4.92 -3.84
C TRP A 140 11.70 4.08 -4.69
N ALA A 141 11.90 2.76 -4.69
CA ALA A 141 10.92 1.85 -5.26
C ALA A 141 9.62 1.92 -4.43
N MET A 142 8.48 1.93 -5.13
CA MET A 142 7.17 2.13 -4.48
C MET A 142 6.33 0.89 -4.63
N LEU A 143 6.03 0.22 -3.51
CA LEU A 143 5.28 -1.03 -3.45
C LEU A 143 4.00 -0.82 -2.64
N ALA A 144 2.83 -0.99 -3.27
CA ALA A 144 1.51 -0.74 -2.68
C ALA A 144 0.84 -2.04 -2.24
N SER A 145 0.32 -2.07 -1.00
CA SER A 145 -0.54 -3.15 -0.49
C SER A 145 -2.01 -2.77 -0.56
N ASN A 146 -2.85 -3.76 -0.88
CA ASN A 146 -4.29 -3.56 -1.06
C ASN A 146 -5.12 -4.02 0.16
N SER A 147 -4.56 -4.89 1.01
CA SER A 147 -5.26 -5.50 2.14
C SER A 147 -4.33 -5.69 3.34
N VAL A 148 -4.91 -6.05 4.49
CA VAL A 148 -4.13 -6.36 5.72
C VAL A 148 -3.17 -7.54 5.51
N GLN A 149 -3.58 -8.58 4.77
CA GLN A 149 -2.68 -9.69 4.42
C GLN A 149 -1.51 -9.20 3.59
N GLU A 150 -1.76 -8.37 2.58
CA GLU A 150 -0.71 -7.83 1.73
C GLU A 150 0.24 -6.90 2.49
N CYS A 151 -0.21 -6.24 3.57
CA CYS A 151 0.69 -5.45 4.42
C CYS A 151 1.84 -6.29 5.01
N ALA A 152 1.56 -7.52 5.46
CA ALA A 152 2.60 -8.43 5.92
C ALA A 152 3.46 -8.96 4.76
N ASP A 153 2.81 -9.44 3.71
CA ASP A 153 3.46 -10.13 2.60
C ASP A 153 4.37 -9.18 1.79
N LEU A 154 3.88 -7.97 1.46
CA LEU A 154 4.66 -7.00 0.71
C LEU A 154 5.68 -6.24 1.57
N ALA A 155 5.48 -6.19 2.90
CA ALA A 155 6.56 -5.78 3.79
C ALA A 155 7.75 -6.73 3.66
N LEU A 156 7.52 -8.05 3.65
CA LEU A 156 8.58 -9.03 3.42
C LEU A 156 9.23 -8.88 2.04
N VAL A 157 8.41 -8.75 0.99
CA VAL A 157 8.92 -8.54 -0.38
C VAL A 157 9.82 -7.31 -0.44
N SER A 158 9.42 -6.19 0.16
CA SER A 158 10.20 -4.94 0.14
C SER A 158 11.54 -5.09 0.87
N GLN A 159 11.55 -5.78 2.03
CA GLN A 159 12.76 -6.01 2.83
C GLN A 159 13.78 -6.90 2.10
N ILE A 160 13.32 -7.94 1.42
CA ILE A 160 14.20 -8.83 0.65
C ILE A 160 14.66 -8.15 -0.64
N ALA A 161 13.74 -7.51 -1.37
CA ALA A 161 14.03 -6.89 -2.66
C ALA A 161 15.00 -5.71 -2.54
N THR A 162 14.93 -4.91 -1.48
CA THR A 162 15.89 -3.81 -1.28
C THR A 162 17.33 -4.32 -1.11
N LEU A 163 17.52 -5.44 -0.41
CA LEU A 163 18.84 -6.07 -0.25
C LEU A 163 19.38 -6.61 -1.58
N GLU A 164 18.52 -7.24 -2.39
CA GLU A 164 18.92 -7.82 -3.67
C GLU A 164 19.14 -6.78 -4.77
N SER A 165 18.35 -5.70 -4.79
CA SER A 165 18.41 -4.65 -5.82
C SER A 165 19.32 -3.48 -5.47
N ARG A 166 19.60 -3.25 -4.19
CA ARG A 166 20.25 -2.06 -3.63
C ARG A 166 19.42 -0.76 -3.78
N VAL A 167 18.23 -0.84 -4.34
CA VAL A 167 17.30 0.28 -4.40
C VAL A 167 16.49 0.31 -3.10
N PRO A 168 16.37 1.47 -2.41
CA PRO A 168 15.54 1.57 -1.23
C PRO A 168 14.06 1.47 -1.57
N PHE A 169 13.25 0.93 -0.66
CA PHE A 169 11.81 0.67 -0.87
C PHE A 169 10.93 1.50 0.07
N MET A 170 9.94 2.15 -0.51
CA MET A 170 8.78 2.69 0.17
C MET A 170 7.61 1.72 -0.02
N HIS A 171 7.38 0.87 0.97
CA HIS A 171 6.19 0.04 1.06
C HIS A 171 5.07 0.87 1.68
N PHE A 172 3.93 0.99 1.00
CA PHE A 172 2.83 1.83 1.48
C PHE A 172 1.47 1.14 1.36
N PHE A 173 0.56 1.55 2.21
CA PHE A 173 -0.83 1.11 2.24
C PHE A 173 -1.72 2.24 2.77
N ASP A 174 -3.00 2.15 2.49
CA ASP A 174 -3.93 3.25 2.79
C ASP A 174 -4.07 3.49 4.29
N GLY A 175 -3.79 4.72 4.71
CA GLY A 175 -4.03 5.19 6.06
C GLY A 175 -5.50 5.03 6.43
N PHE A 176 -5.76 4.55 7.64
CA PHE A 176 -7.05 4.16 8.20
C PHE A 176 -7.74 3.00 7.46
N ARG A 177 -7.94 3.07 6.14
CA ARG A 177 -8.67 2.05 5.36
C ARG A 177 -8.01 0.67 5.40
N THR A 178 -6.68 0.61 5.43
CA THR A 178 -5.93 -0.64 5.57
C THR A 178 -5.18 -0.66 6.89
N SER A 179 -4.56 0.46 7.27
CA SER A 179 -3.71 0.51 8.46
C SER A 179 -4.44 0.20 9.77
N HIS A 180 -5.72 0.55 9.87
CA HIS A 180 -6.57 0.33 11.06
C HIS A 180 -7.71 -0.67 10.79
N GLU A 181 -7.76 -1.29 9.62
CA GLU A 181 -8.67 -2.40 9.37
C GLU A 181 -8.16 -3.62 10.12
N VAL A 182 -8.99 -4.15 11.01
CA VAL A 182 -8.71 -5.41 11.72
C VAL A 182 -9.22 -6.57 10.87
N GLY A 183 -8.34 -7.46 10.50
CA GLY A 183 -8.63 -8.61 9.64
C GLY A 183 -7.97 -9.89 10.10
N LYS A 184 -8.48 -11.01 9.58
CA LYS A 184 -7.90 -12.35 9.79
C LYS A 184 -6.87 -12.62 8.71
N ILE A 185 -5.61 -12.81 9.11
CA ILE A 185 -4.50 -13.09 8.20
C ILE A 185 -3.74 -14.36 8.58
N GLU A 186 -3.01 -14.88 7.63
CA GLU A 186 -2.00 -15.93 7.83
C GLU A 186 -0.64 -15.27 8.05
N PRO A 187 -0.08 -15.34 9.27
CA PRO A 187 1.21 -14.70 9.56
C PRO A 187 2.35 -15.40 8.82
N ILE A 188 3.41 -14.64 8.55
CA ILE A 188 4.64 -15.19 7.98
C ILE A 188 5.51 -15.73 9.11
N SER A 189 5.95 -16.97 9.01
CA SER A 189 6.83 -17.59 10.00
C SER A 189 8.28 -17.14 9.86
N ASP A 190 9.07 -17.27 10.93
CA ASP A 190 10.50 -16.98 10.90
C ASP A 190 11.26 -17.91 9.94
N GLU A 191 10.81 -19.15 9.81
CA GLU A 191 11.38 -20.12 8.87
C GLU A 191 11.18 -19.65 7.43
N ALA A 192 9.99 -19.12 7.09
CA ALA A 192 9.72 -18.58 5.76
C ALA A 192 10.57 -17.32 5.47
N ILE A 193 10.73 -16.42 6.46
CA ILE A 193 11.61 -15.26 6.35
C ILE A 193 13.05 -15.71 6.09
N ARG A 194 13.57 -16.63 6.88
CA ARG A 194 14.95 -17.14 6.74
C ARG A 194 15.16 -17.87 5.40
N ALA A 195 14.16 -18.59 4.89
CA ALA A 195 14.24 -19.27 3.60
C ALA A 195 14.28 -18.31 2.41
N LEU A 196 13.70 -17.10 2.55
CA LEU A 196 13.74 -16.06 1.53
C LEU A 196 14.99 -15.19 1.61
N LEU A 197 15.49 -14.93 2.81
CA LEU A 197 16.66 -14.11 3.03
C LEU A 197 17.93 -14.85 2.57
N ASN A 198 18.75 -14.17 1.77
CA ASN A 198 20.09 -14.65 1.43
C ASN A 198 21.11 -13.81 2.18
N ASP A 199 21.77 -14.44 3.16
CA ASP A 199 22.79 -13.79 4.01
C ASP A 199 23.94 -13.12 3.21
N LYS A 200 24.18 -13.60 1.97
CA LYS A 200 25.15 -12.97 1.07
C LYS A 200 24.85 -11.47 0.88
N HIS A 201 23.59 -11.10 0.70
CA HIS A 201 23.23 -9.71 0.47
C HIS A 201 23.40 -8.83 1.71
N ILE A 202 23.21 -9.40 2.91
CA ILE A 202 23.55 -8.72 4.18
C ILE A 202 25.06 -8.50 4.29
N VAL A 203 25.85 -9.52 3.95
CA VAL A 203 27.32 -9.39 3.95
C VAL A 203 27.79 -8.35 2.94
N GLU A 204 27.26 -8.38 1.72
CA GLU A 204 27.55 -7.40 0.67
C GLU A 204 27.17 -5.97 1.10
N PHE A 205 26.00 -5.80 1.73
CA PHE A 205 25.59 -4.52 2.30
C PHE A 205 26.57 -4.01 3.36
N ARG A 206 26.93 -4.86 4.33
CA ARG A 206 27.89 -4.49 5.38
C ARG A 206 29.30 -4.20 4.83
N GLN A 207 29.69 -4.87 3.75
CA GLN A 207 30.97 -4.56 3.08
C GLN A 207 31.02 -3.16 2.46
N GLN A 208 29.88 -2.54 2.21
CA GLN A 208 29.76 -1.17 1.71
C GLN A 208 29.65 -0.12 2.82
N ALA A 209 29.63 -0.54 4.09
CA ALA A 209 29.64 0.38 5.23
C ALA A 209 30.92 1.25 5.22
N LEU A 210 30.80 2.47 5.73
CA LEU A 210 31.94 3.35 5.92
C LEU A 210 32.93 2.72 6.91
N SER A 211 34.14 2.44 6.43
CA SER A 211 35.19 1.82 7.24
C SER A 211 36.55 2.35 6.78
N PRO A 212 37.48 2.64 7.73
CA PRO A 212 38.85 3.01 7.36
C PRO A 212 39.60 1.89 6.65
N ASP A 213 39.24 0.63 6.89
CA ASP A 213 39.89 -0.53 6.24
C ASP A 213 39.45 -0.71 4.78
N ARG A 214 38.28 -0.14 4.41
CA ARG A 214 37.69 -0.18 3.07
C ARG A 214 37.08 1.19 2.76
N PRO A 215 37.90 2.21 2.50
CA PRO A 215 37.42 3.56 2.29
C PRO A 215 36.58 3.66 1.02
N ILE A 216 35.38 4.23 1.15
CA ILE A 216 34.46 4.51 0.05
C ILE A 216 34.14 6.00 0.09
N LEU A 217 34.20 6.67 -1.05
CA LEU A 217 33.76 8.06 -1.19
C LEU A 217 32.25 8.13 -1.40
N ARG A 218 31.56 8.82 -0.51
CA ARG A 218 30.12 9.12 -0.62
C ARG A 218 29.86 10.57 -0.20
N GLY A 219 28.77 11.14 -0.73
CA GLY A 219 28.33 12.45 -0.32
C GLY A 219 29.28 13.58 -0.69
N THR A 220 30.08 13.39 -1.71
CA THR A 220 30.99 14.40 -2.23
C THR A 220 30.26 15.46 -3.05
N ALA A 221 30.86 16.65 -3.19
CA ALA A 221 30.45 17.61 -4.21
C ALA A 221 30.97 17.17 -5.58
N GLN A 222 30.15 17.28 -6.61
CA GLN A 222 30.51 17.01 -8.00
C GLN A 222 30.19 18.23 -8.87
N ASN A 223 31.10 18.51 -9.81
CA ASN A 223 30.92 19.57 -10.79
C ASN A 223 30.09 19.10 -12.01
N PRO A 224 29.61 20.02 -12.86
CA PRO A 224 28.78 19.70 -14.03
C PRO A 224 29.38 18.66 -15.00
N ASP A 225 30.68 18.51 -15.05
CA ASP A 225 31.41 17.58 -15.90
C ASP A 225 31.20 16.09 -15.52
N VAL A 226 30.81 15.79 -14.27
CA VAL A 226 30.66 14.40 -13.80
C VAL A 226 29.29 14.10 -13.20
N PHE A 227 28.53 15.09 -12.70
CA PHE A 227 27.29 14.87 -11.96
C PHE A 227 26.22 14.15 -12.79
N PHE A 228 26.03 14.55 -14.05
CA PHE A 228 25.00 13.94 -14.90
C PHE A 228 25.29 12.46 -15.19
N GLN A 229 26.55 12.15 -15.57
CA GLN A 229 26.96 10.76 -15.80
C GLN A 229 26.78 9.90 -14.54
N ALA A 230 27.12 10.44 -13.37
CA ALA A 230 26.91 9.75 -12.10
C ALA A 230 25.42 9.49 -11.81
N ARG A 231 24.54 10.41 -12.19
CA ARG A 231 23.08 10.22 -12.08
C ARG A 231 22.58 9.12 -13.01
N GLU A 232 23.07 9.04 -14.25
CA GLU A 232 22.70 7.99 -15.20
C GLU A 232 23.26 6.61 -14.82
N ALA A 233 24.37 6.55 -14.10
CA ALA A 233 25.00 5.29 -13.68
C ALA A 233 24.15 4.43 -12.73
N CYS A 234 23.09 4.98 -12.14
CA CYS A 234 22.15 4.22 -11.32
C CYS A 234 21.10 3.44 -12.15
N THR A 235 20.90 3.79 -13.43
CA THR A 235 19.85 3.24 -14.31
C THR A 235 19.78 1.70 -14.31
N PRO A 236 20.90 0.95 -14.43
CA PRO A 236 20.84 -0.52 -14.45
C PRO A 236 20.24 -1.14 -13.19
N TYR A 237 20.38 -0.49 -12.02
CA TYR A 237 19.78 -0.97 -10.77
C TYR A 237 18.26 -0.85 -10.81
N TYR A 238 17.73 0.26 -11.33
CA TYR A 238 16.29 0.48 -11.49
C TYR A 238 15.68 -0.43 -12.56
N GLU A 239 16.38 -0.68 -13.65
CA GLU A 239 15.96 -1.61 -14.72
C GLU A 239 15.90 -3.07 -14.22
N ALA A 240 16.81 -3.46 -13.32
CA ALA A 240 16.82 -4.81 -12.73
C ALA A 240 15.75 -5.00 -11.64
N THR A 241 15.34 -3.93 -10.96
CA THR A 241 14.48 -3.99 -9.77
C THR A 241 13.13 -4.70 -10.03
N PRO A 242 12.37 -4.45 -11.10
CA PRO A 242 11.09 -5.13 -11.32
C PRO A 242 11.24 -6.66 -11.40
N LYS A 243 12.26 -7.14 -12.10
CA LYS A 243 12.55 -8.58 -12.20
C LYS A 243 12.95 -9.18 -10.85
N ILE A 244 13.69 -8.44 -10.05
CA ILE A 244 14.08 -8.86 -8.69
C ILE A 244 12.83 -8.95 -7.82
N VAL A 245 11.96 -7.94 -7.80
CA VAL A 245 10.71 -7.93 -7.04
C VAL A 245 9.84 -9.12 -7.43
N GLN A 246 9.61 -9.36 -8.73
CA GLN A 246 8.84 -10.51 -9.19
C GLN A 246 9.49 -11.83 -8.74
N GLY A 247 10.80 -11.94 -8.84
CA GLY A 247 11.53 -13.12 -8.37
C GLY A 247 11.38 -13.37 -6.86
N VAL A 248 11.32 -12.31 -6.04
CA VAL A 248 11.03 -12.43 -4.60
C VAL A 248 9.58 -12.89 -4.38
N MET A 249 8.61 -12.30 -5.07
CA MET A 249 7.20 -12.71 -5.02
C MET A 249 7.02 -14.18 -5.40
N ASP A 250 7.68 -14.65 -6.46
CA ASP A 250 7.62 -16.03 -6.94
C ASP A 250 8.23 -17.02 -5.94
N ARG A 251 9.33 -16.66 -5.28
CA ARG A 251 9.92 -17.48 -4.21
C ARG A 251 9.03 -17.52 -2.98
N MET A 252 8.44 -16.38 -2.61
CA MET A 252 7.50 -16.31 -1.51
C MET A 252 6.26 -17.16 -1.78
N ALA A 253 5.70 -17.13 -2.99
CA ALA A 253 4.55 -17.94 -3.39
C ALA A 253 4.82 -19.45 -3.22
N LYS A 254 6.03 -19.91 -3.51
CA LYS A 254 6.43 -21.32 -3.32
C LYS A 254 6.51 -21.72 -1.85
N LEU A 255 6.80 -20.78 -0.94
CA LEU A 255 6.97 -21.04 0.48
C LEU A 255 5.65 -20.95 1.26
N ILE A 256 4.82 -19.97 0.95
CA ILE A 256 3.62 -19.66 1.73
C ILE A 256 2.31 -19.77 0.94
N GLY A 257 2.37 -20.15 -0.35
CA GLY A 257 1.21 -20.41 -1.19
C GLY A 257 0.45 -19.17 -1.70
N ARG A 258 0.86 -17.95 -1.33
CA ARG A 258 0.23 -16.71 -1.80
C ARG A 258 1.04 -16.11 -2.95
N SER A 259 0.39 -15.93 -4.11
CA SER A 259 1.01 -15.45 -5.34
C SER A 259 0.65 -14.01 -5.62
N TYR A 260 1.66 -13.20 -5.97
CA TYR A 260 1.53 -11.79 -6.33
C TYR A 260 2.37 -11.49 -7.57
N HIS A 261 1.90 -10.50 -8.34
CA HIS A 261 2.64 -9.97 -9.49
C HIS A 261 2.77 -8.45 -9.35
N LEU A 262 3.70 -7.87 -10.12
CA LEU A 262 3.91 -6.41 -10.17
C LEU A 262 2.61 -5.67 -10.53
N PHE A 263 1.84 -6.28 -11.45
CA PHE A 263 0.50 -5.89 -11.86
C PHE A 263 -0.36 -7.14 -11.92
N ASP A 264 -1.41 -7.22 -11.12
CA ASP A 264 -2.34 -8.36 -11.16
C ASP A 264 -3.63 -7.98 -11.88
N TYR A 265 -3.93 -8.76 -12.91
CA TYR A 265 -5.22 -8.68 -13.57
C TYR A 265 -6.26 -9.53 -12.85
N TYR A 266 -7.46 -8.99 -12.68
CA TYR A 266 -8.61 -9.67 -12.11
C TYR A 266 -9.87 -9.40 -12.94
N GLY A 267 -10.66 -10.43 -13.27
CA GLY A 267 -11.93 -10.28 -13.98
C GLY A 267 -12.08 -11.19 -15.19
N ALA A 268 -12.93 -10.79 -16.14
CA ALA A 268 -13.20 -11.55 -17.35
C ALA A 268 -11.95 -11.60 -18.26
N PRO A 269 -11.54 -12.77 -18.79
CA PRO A 269 -10.33 -12.86 -19.62
C PRO A 269 -10.47 -12.10 -20.96
N ASP A 270 -11.69 -11.80 -21.37
CA ASP A 270 -12.05 -11.04 -22.56
C ASP A 270 -12.70 -9.68 -22.22
N ALA A 271 -12.27 -9.08 -21.12
CA ALA A 271 -12.79 -7.78 -20.69
C ALA A 271 -12.58 -6.70 -21.76
N ASP A 272 -13.62 -5.90 -22.00
CA ASP A 272 -13.57 -4.74 -22.88
C ASP A 272 -13.43 -3.41 -22.14
N ARG A 273 -13.67 -3.40 -20.83
CA ARG A 273 -13.50 -2.26 -19.94
C ARG A 273 -12.69 -2.66 -18.71
N VAL A 274 -11.67 -1.87 -18.40
CA VAL A 274 -10.75 -2.16 -17.32
C VAL A 274 -10.58 -0.93 -16.43
N ILE A 275 -10.59 -1.13 -15.11
CA ILE A 275 -10.18 -0.14 -14.12
C ILE A 275 -8.75 -0.46 -13.69
N ILE A 276 -7.91 0.57 -13.50
CA ILE A 276 -6.54 0.45 -13.01
C ILE A 276 -6.42 1.30 -11.75
N LEU A 277 -6.02 0.71 -10.64
CA LEU A 277 -5.79 1.43 -9.38
C LEU A 277 -4.82 0.70 -8.46
N MET A 278 -4.49 1.33 -7.33
CA MET A 278 -3.69 0.76 -6.26
C MET A 278 -4.32 1.03 -4.89
N GLY A 279 -3.92 0.27 -3.88
CA GLY A 279 -4.42 0.39 -2.51
C GLY A 279 -5.78 -0.26 -2.28
N SER A 280 -6.41 0.05 -1.17
CA SER A 280 -7.62 -0.61 -0.66
C SER A 280 -8.83 -0.59 -1.60
N GLY A 281 -8.90 0.40 -2.48
CA GLY A 281 -9.97 0.48 -3.49
C GLY A 281 -10.02 -0.72 -4.44
N ALA A 282 -8.91 -1.48 -4.58
CA ALA A 282 -8.84 -2.67 -5.40
C ALA A 282 -9.73 -3.80 -4.87
N GLU A 283 -9.80 -4.00 -3.57
CA GLU A 283 -10.66 -4.99 -2.92
C GLU A 283 -12.15 -4.71 -3.21
N THR A 284 -12.57 -3.44 -3.04
CA THR A 284 -13.94 -3.01 -3.41
C THR A 284 -14.22 -3.21 -4.90
N ALA A 285 -13.24 -2.93 -5.77
CA ALA A 285 -13.41 -3.08 -7.20
C ALA A 285 -13.54 -4.57 -7.61
N GLU A 286 -12.83 -5.48 -6.95
CA GLU A 286 -12.99 -6.93 -7.15
C GLU A 286 -14.43 -7.40 -6.88
N GLU A 287 -15.01 -6.96 -5.76
CA GLU A 287 -16.40 -7.31 -5.44
C GLU A 287 -17.38 -6.84 -6.53
N ALA A 288 -17.20 -5.61 -7.03
CA ALA A 288 -18.04 -5.07 -8.09
C ALA A 288 -17.84 -5.82 -9.41
N VAL A 289 -16.60 -6.14 -9.80
CA VAL A 289 -16.26 -6.91 -11.01
C VAL A 289 -16.90 -8.29 -10.94
N ASP A 290 -16.80 -9.00 -9.81
CA ASP A 290 -17.43 -10.29 -9.61
C ASP A 290 -18.95 -10.22 -9.79
N ALA A 291 -19.59 -9.26 -9.14
CA ALA A 291 -21.05 -9.10 -9.20
C ALA A 291 -21.54 -8.78 -10.60
N LEU A 292 -20.86 -7.89 -11.31
CA LEU A 292 -21.23 -7.46 -12.65
C LEU A 292 -20.93 -8.54 -13.71
N ASN A 293 -19.81 -9.24 -13.60
CA ASN A 293 -19.47 -10.34 -14.52
C ASN A 293 -20.41 -11.54 -14.34
N LYS A 294 -20.91 -11.82 -13.13
CA LYS A 294 -22.00 -12.80 -12.92
C LYS A 294 -23.30 -12.42 -13.64
N GLN A 295 -23.50 -11.15 -13.93
CA GLN A 295 -24.64 -10.64 -14.73
C GLN A 295 -24.35 -10.59 -16.23
N GLY A 296 -23.20 -11.11 -16.68
CA GLY A 296 -22.81 -11.20 -18.10
C GLY A 296 -21.99 -10.01 -18.61
N ALA A 297 -21.52 -9.11 -17.74
CA ALA A 297 -20.58 -8.07 -18.12
C ALA A 297 -19.19 -8.67 -18.44
N LYS A 298 -18.36 -7.90 -19.17
CA LYS A 298 -16.97 -8.25 -19.50
C LYS A 298 -16.03 -7.18 -18.96
N LEU A 299 -15.83 -7.24 -17.66
CA LEU A 299 -15.12 -6.22 -16.90
C LEU A 299 -13.87 -6.80 -16.27
N GLY A 300 -12.85 -5.95 -16.14
CA GLY A 300 -11.60 -6.28 -15.50
C GLY A 300 -11.03 -5.17 -14.65
N LEU A 301 -10.06 -5.55 -13.85
CA LEU A 301 -9.33 -4.71 -12.93
C LEU A 301 -7.85 -5.03 -13.05
N ILE A 302 -6.97 -4.01 -13.04
CA ILE A 302 -5.54 -4.17 -12.79
C ILE A 302 -5.22 -3.56 -11.44
N LYS A 303 -4.65 -4.37 -10.56
CA LYS A 303 -4.08 -3.95 -9.28
C LYS A 303 -2.61 -3.64 -9.48
N VAL A 304 -2.22 -2.39 -9.23
CA VAL A 304 -0.82 -1.96 -9.31
C VAL A 304 -0.17 -2.19 -7.95
N ARG A 305 0.85 -3.08 -7.88
CA ARG A 305 1.65 -3.26 -6.68
C ARG A 305 2.99 -2.56 -6.76
N LEU A 306 3.80 -2.84 -7.80
CA LEU A 306 5.03 -2.08 -8.01
C LEU A 306 4.76 -0.87 -8.90
N TYR A 307 4.62 0.30 -8.27
CA TYR A 307 4.40 1.56 -8.98
C TYR A 307 5.72 2.18 -9.48
N ARG A 308 6.81 2.03 -8.74
CA ARG A 308 8.16 2.44 -9.13
C ARG A 308 9.19 1.36 -8.78
N PRO A 309 10.10 1.02 -9.69
CA PRO A 309 10.10 1.38 -11.13
C PRO A 309 8.88 0.81 -11.86
N PHE A 310 8.31 1.58 -12.81
CA PHE A 310 7.15 1.13 -13.58
C PHE A 310 7.60 0.20 -14.73
N ASP A 311 7.26 -1.08 -14.67
CA ASP A 311 7.59 -2.05 -15.71
C ASP A 311 6.51 -2.05 -16.80
N ALA A 312 6.82 -1.40 -17.93
CA ALA A 312 5.91 -1.29 -19.05
C ALA A 312 5.52 -2.67 -19.63
N ASN A 313 6.46 -3.62 -19.69
CA ASN A 313 6.19 -4.95 -20.24
C ASN A 313 5.27 -5.77 -19.33
N ALA A 314 5.51 -5.77 -18.03
CA ALA A 314 4.65 -6.43 -17.07
C ALA A 314 3.23 -5.83 -17.07
N PHE A 315 3.13 -4.50 -17.11
CA PHE A 315 1.85 -3.80 -17.21
C PHE A 315 1.08 -4.16 -18.48
N LEU A 316 1.72 -4.07 -19.66
CA LEU A 316 1.10 -4.40 -20.94
C LEU A 316 0.73 -5.89 -21.04
N GLY A 317 1.52 -6.75 -20.39
CA GLY A 317 1.24 -8.19 -20.31
C GLY A 317 0.02 -8.51 -19.44
N ALA A 318 -0.31 -7.67 -18.48
CA ALA A 318 -1.50 -7.82 -17.63
C ALA A 318 -2.80 -7.32 -18.29
N LEU A 319 -2.71 -6.47 -19.33
CA LEU A 319 -3.88 -5.94 -20.01
C LEU A 319 -4.53 -7.00 -20.94
N PRO A 320 -5.86 -7.23 -20.86
CA PRO A 320 -6.55 -8.05 -21.85
C PRO A 320 -6.42 -7.48 -23.26
N ALA A 321 -6.16 -8.36 -24.24
CA ALA A 321 -6.06 -7.94 -25.64
C ALA A 321 -7.38 -7.36 -26.23
N THR A 322 -8.48 -7.59 -25.54
CA THR A 322 -9.84 -7.15 -25.92
C THR A 322 -10.23 -5.78 -25.36
N VAL A 323 -9.37 -5.17 -24.53
CA VAL A 323 -9.69 -3.90 -23.86
C VAL A 323 -9.94 -2.77 -24.86
N LYS A 324 -11.05 -2.05 -24.66
CA LYS A 324 -11.47 -0.90 -25.48
C LYS A 324 -11.46 0.41 -24.71
N SER A 325 -11.73 0.34 -23.40
CA SER A 325 -11.82 1.51 -22.54
C SER A 325 -11.15 1.23 -21.19
N ILE A 326 -10.39 2.18 -20.70
CA ILE A 326 -9.64 2.10 -19.45
C ILE A 326 -9.96 3.33 -18.60
N ALA A 327 -10.32 3.11 -17.33
CA ALA A 327 -10.33 4.16 -16.31
C ALA A 327 -9.12 3.97 -15.39
N VAL A 328 -8.25 4.97 -15.31
CA VAL A 328 -7.15 4.98 -14.35
C VAL A 328 -7.56 5.82 -13.17
N LEU A 329 -7.56 5.22 -11.99
CA LEU A 329 -8.04 5.85 -10.77
C LEU A 329 -6.87 6.20 -9.86
N ASP A 330 -6.72 7.48 -9.60
CA ASP A 330 -5.76 8.02 -8.66
C ASP A 330 -6.45 8.44 -7.35
N ARG A 331 -5.85 8.09 -6.22
CA ARG A 331 -6.31 8.51 -4.89
C ARG A 331 -5.55 9.75 -4.43
N THR A 332 -5.36 10.69 -5.35
CA THR A 332 -4.67 11.96 -5.13
C THR A 332 -5.18 13.02 -6.09
N LYS A 333 -4.82 14.27 -5.83
CA LYS A 333 -5.03 15.40 -6.74
C LYS A 333 -3.74 16.20 -6.84
N GLU A 334 -3.25 16.39 -8.06
CA GLU A 334 -2.14 17.31 -8.36
C GLU A 334 -2.67 18.57 -9.05
N PRO A 335 -2.88 19.69 -8.31
CA PRO A 335 -3.38 20.92 -8.92
C PRO A 335 -2.42 21.45 -9.98
N GLY A 336 -2.97 21.75 -11.17
CA GLY A 336 -2.20 22.28 -12.31
C GLY A 336 -1.48 21.22 -13.16
N SER A 337 -1.52 19.94 -12.81
CA SER A 337 -1.00 18.86 -13.63
C SER A 337 -1.94 18.54 -14.80
N ALA A 338 -1.38 17.99 -15.89
CA ALA A 338 -2.15 17.49 -17.01
C ALA A 338 -2.99 16.24 -16.68
N GLY A 339 -2.71 15.61 -15.56
CA GLY A 339 -3.42 14.45 -15.03
C GLY A 339 -2.73 13.97 -13.76
N GLU A 340 -3.35 13.08 -13.03
CA GLU A 340 -2.80 12.48 -11.82
C GLU A 340 -1.69 11.48 -12.16
N PRO A 341 -0.81 11.11 -11.22
CA PRO A 341 0.43 10.39 -11.50
C PRO A 341 0.26 9.03 -12.21
N LEU A 342 -0.62 8.17 -11.71
CA LEU A 342 -0.83 6.84 -12.31
C LEU A 342 -1.43 6.97 -13.71
N TYR A 343 -2.38 7.88 -13.89
CA TYR A 343 -2.98 8.16 -15.20
C TYR A 343 -1.94 8.58 -16.23
N GLN A 344 -1.01 9.48 -15.86
CA GLN A 344 0.07 9.94 -16.75
C GLN A 344 1.01 8.79 -17.12
N ASP A 345 1.40 7.95 -16.16
CA ASP A 345 2.30 6.82 -16.42
C ASP A 345 1.65 5.78 -17.34
N VAL A 346 0.38 5.46 -17.12
CA VAL A 346 -0.37 4.55 -17.99
C VAL A 346 -0.47 5.11 -19.41
N LEU A 347 -0.83 6.39 -19.56
CA LEU A 347 -0.87 7.04 -20.88
C LEU A 347 0.48 7.01 -21.60
N THR A 348 1.57 7.29 -20.88
CA THR A 348 2.93 7.26 -21.45
C THR A 348 3.25 5.87 -21.96
N VAL A 349 3.05 4.84 -21.15
CA VAL A 349 3.35 3.45 -21.57
C VAL A 349 2.50 3.03 -22.76
N LEU A 350 1.22 3.36 -22.81
CA LEU A 350 0.35 3.04 -23.95
C LEU A 350 0.79 3.78 -25.22
N ALA A 351 1.10 5.07 -25.11
CA ALA A 351 1.53 5.91 -26.24
C ALA A 351 2.86 5.45 -26.84
N GLU A 352 3.80 4.98 -26.01
CA GLU A 352 5.09 4.45 -26.44
C GLU A 352 5.01 3.03 -27.03
N ASN A 353 3.90 2.31 -26.83
CA ASN A 353 3.71 0.93 -27.28
C ASN A 353 2.45 0.74 -28.15
N PRO A 354 2.20 1.58 -29.18
CA PRO A 354 0.96 1.52 -29.96
C PRO A 354 0.79 0.21 -30.74
N SER A 355 1.87 -0.46 -31.08
CA SER A 355 1.89 -1.74 -31.82
C SER A 355 1.31 -2.92 -31.02
N LYS A 356 1.16 -2.78 -29.71
CA LYS A 356 0.54 -3.79 -28.82
C LYS A 356 -0.97 -3.87 -29.00
N PHE A 357 -1.59 -2.84 -29.57
CA PHE A 357 -3.04 -2.73 -29.69
C PHE A 357 -3.49 -2.75 -31.15
N LYS A 358 -4.51 -3.54 -31.47
CA LYS A 358 -5.17 -3.48 -32.78
C LYS A 358 -5.88 -2.12 -32.98
N THR A 359 -6.45 -1.59 -31.91
CA THR A 359 -7.03 -0.25 -31.79
C THR A 359 -6.66 0.26 -30.40
N MET A 360 -6.12 1.47 -30.32
CA MET A 360 -5.79 2.08 -29.03
C MET A 360 -7.05 2.20 -28.16
N PRO A 361 -7.01 1.74 -26.91
CA PRO A 361 -8.13 1.91 -26.00
C PRO A 361 -8.33 3.38 -25.66
N THR A 362 -9.58 3.77 -25.42
CA THR A 362 -9.89 5.06 -24.79
C THR A 362 -9.45 5.03 -23.35
N VAL A 363 -8.67 6.02 -22.91
CA VAL A 363 -8.16 6.10 -21.53
C VAL A 363 -8.68 7.36 -20.87
N VAL A 364 -9.30 7.23 -19.71
CA VAL A 364 -9.76 8.35 -18.90
C VAL A 364 -9.18 8.28 -17.49
N GLY A 365 -8.86 9.42 -16.91
CA GLY A 365 -8.43 9.55 -15.52
C GLY A 365 -9.59 9.87 -14.59
N GLY A 366 -9.55 9.32 -13.39
CA GLY A 366 -10.53 9.60 -12.34
C GLY A 366 -9.89 9.75 -10.97
N ARG A 367 -10.47 10.59 -10.13
CA ARG A 367 -10.07 10.80 -8.74
C ARG A 367 -11.13 10.24 -7.80
N TYR A 368 -10.68 9.53 -6.77
CA TYR A 368 -11.55 8.91 -5.78
C TYR A 368 -10.91 8.91 -4.39
N GLY A 369 -11.71 8.80 -3.36
CA GLY A 369 -11.28 8.35 -2.04
C GLY A 369 -10.33 9.27 -1.27
N LEU A 370 -10.11 10.53 -1.71
CA LEU A 370 -9.25 11.48 -0.99
C LEU A 370 -9.74 11.63 0.46
N SER A 371 -8.80 11.70 1.39
CA SER A 371 -9.10 11.83 2.82
C SER A 371 -10.06 10.73 3.31
N SER A 372 -9.83 9.48 2.88
CA SER A 372 -10.67 8.31 3.17
C SER A 372 -12.15 8.48 2.83
N LYS A 373 -12.49 9.36 1.86
CA LYS A 373 -13.85 9.41 1.33
C LYS A 373 -14.25 8.03 0.82
N GLU A 374 -15.51 7.64 1.04
CA GLU A 374 -16.01 6.32 0.66
C GLU A 374 -15.76 6.01 -0.82
N PHE A 375 -15.45 4.74 -1.08
CA PHE A 375 -15.39 4.16 -2.41
C PHE A 375 -16.11 2.81 -2.37
N THR A 376 -17.31 2.75 -2.97
CA THR A 376 -18.24 1.63 -2.84
C THR A 376 -18.38 0.88 -4.17
N PRO A 377 -18.89 -0.38 -4.16
CA PRO A 377 -19.20 -1.11 -5.38
C PRO A 377 -20.17 -0.36 -6.34
N ALA A 378 -21.08 0.44 -5.79
CA ALA A 378 -21.96 1.31 -6.56
C ALA A 378 -21.18 2.36 -7.38
N MET A 379 -20.14 2.93 -6.80
CA MET A 379 -19.27 3.88 -7.48
C MET A 379 -18.43 3.18 -8.55
N VAL A 380 -17.91 1.99 -8.28
CA VAL A 380 -17.18 1.17 -9.27
C VAL A 380 -18.07 0.86 -10.46
N LYS A 381 -19.33 0.46 -10.22
CA LYS A 381 -20.33 0.27 -11.29
C LYS A 381 -20.53 1.55 -12.09
N GLY A 382 -20.69 2.70 -11.42
CA GLY A 382 -20.83 4.01 -12.08
C GLY A 382 -19.66 4.34 -13.01
N ILE A 383 -18.41 3.97 -12.63
CA ILE A 383 -17.24 4.15 -13.51
C ILE A 383 -17.32 3.22 -14.72
N PHE A 384 -17.71 1.95 -14.56
CA PHE A 384 -17.88 1.05 -15.69
C PHE A 384 -19.03 1.47 -16.62
N ASP A 385 -20.10 2.04 -16.06
CA ASP A 385 -21.22 2.61 -16.86
C ASP A 385 -20.72 3.83 -17.65
N GLU A 386 -19.86 4.66 -17.08
CA GLU A 386 -19.22 5.78 -17.78
C GLU A 386 -18.33 5.30 -18.94
N LEU A 387 -17.50 4.28 -18.70
CA LEU A 387 -16.64 3.67 -19.73
C LEU A 387 -17.42 3.03 -20.89
N ALA A 388 -18.69 2.73 -20.72
CA ALA A 388 -19.55 2.20 -21.77
C ALA A 388 -20.07 3.29 -22.74
N LYS A 389 -19.91 4.56 -22.39
CA LYS A 389 -20.36 5.68 -23.24
C LYS A 389 -19.42 5.87 -24.44
N PRO A 390 -19.93 6.36 -25.58
CA PRO A 390 -19.09 6.67 -26.75
C PRO A 390 -18.01 7.73 -26.48
N ALA A 391 -18.24 8.64 -25.54
CA ALA A 391 -17.31 9.68 -25.10
C ALA A 391 -17.33 9.75 -23.56
N PRO A 392 -16.59 8.88 -22.88
CA PRO A 392 -16.54 8.90 -21.43
C PRO A 392 -15.85 10.16 -20.91
N LYS A 393 -16.32 10.67 -19.77
CA LYS A 393 -15.77 11.86 -19.12
C LYS A 393 -14.33 11.58 -18.65
N ASN A 394 -13.39 12.43 -19.10
CA ASN A 394 -12.03 12.40 -18.58
C ASN A 394 -11.87 13.34 -17.37
N HIS A 395 -10.87 13.09 -16.52
CA HIS A 395 -10.58 13.84 -15.28
C HIS A 395 -11.80 13.95 -14.34
N PHE A 396 -12.57 12.86 -14.28
CA PHE A 396 -13.75 12.82 -13.44
C PHE A 396 -13.42 12.68 -11.94
N THR A 397 -14.38 12.98 -11.10
CA THR A 397 -14.41 12.61 -9.68
C THR A 397 -15.55 11.65 -9.41
N ILE A 398 -15.42 10.81 -8.39
CA ILE A 398 -16.50 9.96 -7.90
C ILE A 398 -16.54 9.93 -6.38
N GLY A 399 -17.75 9.83 -5.81
CA GLY A 399 -17.96 9.81 -4.37
C GLY A 399 -18.11 11.19 -3.72
N ILE A 400 -18.05 12.24 -4.51
CA ILE A 400 -18.36 13.62 -4.10
C ILE A 400 -19.35 14.25 -5.10
N ASP A 401 -19.94 15.37 -4.71
CA ASP A 401 -20.65 16.28 -5.59
C ASP A 401 -19.77 17.52 -5.82
N ASP A 402 -19.18 17.62 -7.01
CA ASP A 402 -18.36 18.76 -7.42
C ASP A 402 -19.24 19.78 -8.13
N ASP A 403 -19.75 20.72 -7.36
CA ASP A 403 -20.63 21.81 -7.83
C ASP A 403 -19.86 22.97 -8.48
N VAL A 404 -18.53 22.94 -8.47
CA VAL A 404 -17.66 23.97 -9.05
C VAL A 404 -17.24 23.63 -10.48
N SER A 405 -16.62 22.46 -10.66
CA SER A 405 -16.08 22.02 -11.96
C SER A 405 -16.97 20.99 -12.65
N HIS A 406 -18.02 20.53 -11.98
CA HIS A 406 -18.97 19.51 -12.47
C HIS A 406 -18.27 18.24 -12.96
N SER A 407 -17.18 17.84 -12.30
CA SER A 407 -16.38 16.69 -12.68
C SER A 407 -16.98 15.36 -12.21
N SER A 408 -17.95 15.38 -11.30
CA SER A 408 -18.48 14.17 -10.66
C SER A 408 -19.26 13.28 -11.63
N LEU A 409 -19.08 11.96 -11.45
CA LEU A 409 -19.94 10.95 -12.07
C LEU A 409 -21.14 10.65 -11.18
N SER A 410 -22.27 10.43 -11.81
CA SER A 410 -23.44 9.86 -11.14
C SER A 410 -23.33 8.34 -11.05
N TYR A 411 -23.91 7.75 -10.02
CA TYR A 411 -24.00 6.30 -9.83
C TYR A 411 -25.30 5.95 -9.10
N ASP A 412 -25.75 4.70 -9.21
CA ASP A 412 -26.90 4.19 -8.46
C ASP A 412 -26.48 3.71 -7.07
N PRO A 413 -26.79 4.44 -5.99
CA PRO A 413 -26.40 4.06 -4.64
C PRO A 413 -27.11 2.80 -4.12
N ALA A 414 -28.14 2.31 -4.82
CA ALA A 414 -28.84 1.10 -4.44
C ALA A 414 -28.08 -0.19 -4.83
N PHE A 415 -27.10 -0.09 -5.75
CA PHE A 415 -26.28 -1.24 -6.11
C PHE A 415 -25.41 -1.69 -4.93
N SER A 416 -25.48 -2.96 -4.57
CA SER A 416 -24.74 -3.57 -3.46
C SER A 416 -24.23 -4.95 -3.86
N THR A 417 -23.05 -5.29 -3.37
CA THR A 417 -22.40 -6.60 -3.53
C THR A 417 -22.39 -7.40 -2.23
N GLU A 418 -22.94 -6.86 -1.15
CA GLU A 418 -22.92 -7.48 0.16
C GLU A 418 -23.64 -8.84 0.19
N ASP A 419 -22.88 -9.87 0.62
CA ASP A 419 -23.42 -11.23 0.75
C ASP A 419 -24.41 -11.34 1.91
N ALA A 420 -25.56 -11.98 1.66
CA ALA A 420 -26.58 -12.23 2.68
C ALA A 420 -26.07 -13.11 3.84
N LYS A 421 -25.02 -13.91 3.64
CA LYS A 421 -24.42 -14.75 4.68
C LYS A 421 -23.45 -14.00 5.60
N THR A 422 -23.07 -12.78 5.24
CA THR A 422 -22.19 -11.93 6.05
C THR A 422 -23.03 -11.11 7.03
N VAL A 423 -22.76 -11.28 8.30
CA VAL A 423 -23.34 -10.43 9.35
C VAL A 423 -22.67 -9.06 9.29
N ARG A 424 -23.45 -8.01 9.34
CA ARG A 424 -23.05 -6.61 9.31
C ARG A 424 -23.58 -5.91 10.54
N ALA A 425 -22.70 -5.62 11.48
CA ALA A 425 -23.06 -5.01 12.74
C ALA A 425 -22.48 -3.61 12.87
N LEU A 426 -23.30 -2.68 13.35
CA LEU A 426 -22.92 -1.31 13.69
C LEU A 426 -23.07 -1.11 15.19
N PHE A 427 -22.03 -0.55 15.81
CA PHE A 427 -22.08 -0.14 17.21
C PHE A 427 -21.74 1.34 17.32
N TYR A 428 -22.60 2.08 17.99
CA TYR A 428 -22.40 3.47 18.28
C TYR A 428 -21.96 3.63 19.74
N GLY A 429 -20.93 4.41 19.97
CA GLY A 429 -20.39 4.68 21.28
C GLY A 429 -19.87 6.11 21.40
N LEU A 430 -19.45 6.47 22.59
CA LEU A 430 -18.76 7.73 22.85
C LEU A 430 -17.26 7.49 23.03
N GLY A 431 -16.45 8.44 22.62
CA GLY A 431 -15.01 8.37 22.82
C GLY A 431 -14.66 8.09 24.28
N SER A 432 -13.83 7.05 24.51
CA SER A 432 -13.40 6.59 25.84
C SER A 432 -14.43 5.83 26.68
N ASP A 433 -15.58 5.41 26.12
CA ASP A 433 -16.58 4.60 26.83
C ASP A 433 -16.29 3.09 26.84
N GLY A 434 -15.25 2.64 26.13
CA GLY A 434 -14.87 1.23 26.02
C GLY A 434 -15.49 0.47 24.84
N THR A 435 -16.47 1.03 24.13
CA THR A 435 -17.18 0.38 23.01
C THR A 435 -16.23 -0.09 21.91
N VAL A 436 -15.28 0.73 21.50
CA VAL A 436 -14.29 0.38 20.46
C VAL A 436 -13.42 -0.80 20.91
N GLY A 437 -12.93 -0.78 22.15
CA GLY A 437 -12.13 -1.89 22.72
C GLY A 437 -12.91 -3.19 22.78
N ALA A 438 -14.18 -3.14 23.23
CA ALA A 438 -15.07 -4.29 23.25
C ALA A 438 -15.30 -4.88 21.85
N ASN A 439 -15.51 -4.02 20.86
CA ASN A 439 -15.72 -4.45 19.47
C ASN A 439 -14.45 -5.02 18.83
N LYS A 440 -13.26 -4.47 19.11
CA LYS A 440 -11.97 -5.07 18.72
C LYS A 440 -11.81 -6.48 19.29
N ASN A 441 -12.13 -6.66 20.58
CA ASN A 441 -12.10 -7.98 21.20
C ASN A 441 -13.13 -8.94 20.60
N SER A 442 -14.34 -8.47 20.28
CA SER A 442 -15.36 -9.27 19.60
C SER A 442 -14.89 -9.81 18.26
N ILE A 443 -14.26 -8.96 17.42
CA ILE A 443 -13.69 -9.39 16.15
C ILE A 443 -12.55 -10.39 16.35
N LYS A 444 -11.68 -10.17 17.35
CA LYS A 444 -10.61 -11.12 17.70
C LYS A 444 -11.20 -12.49 18.09
N ILE A 445 -12.19 -12.53 18.95
CA ILE A 445 -12.85 -13.77 19.39
C ILE A 445 -13.52 -14.47 18.20
N ILE A 446 -14.32 -13.76 17.40
CA ILE A 446 -15.00 -14.33 16.24
C ILE A 446 -13.99 -14.92 15.25
N GLY A 447 -12.93 -14.19 14.95
CA GLY A 447 -11.92 -14.65 13.99
C GLY A 447 -11.05 -15.79 14.50
N SER A 448 -10.70 -15.85 15.80
CA SER A 448 -9.86 -16.89 16.37
C SER A 448 -10.61 -18.15 16.79
N GLU A 449 -11.82 -17.99 17.36
CA GLU A 449 -12.58 -19.10 17.95
C GLU A 449 -13.61 -19.72 16.99
N THR A 450 -13.80 -19.14 15.81
CA THR A 450 -14.74 -19.63 14.81
C THR A 450 -14.09 -19.76 13.44
N PRO A 451 -14.65 -20.56 12.52
CA PRO A 451 -14.16 -20.66 11.15
C PRO A 451 -14.44 -19.39 10.30
N ASN A 452 -15.18 -18.42 10.85
CA ASN A 452 -15.55 -17.23 10.10
C ASN A 452 -14.35 -16.33 9.82
N TYR A 453 -14.41 -15.66 8.66
CA TYR A 453 -13.65 -14.44 8.40
C TYR A 453 -14.27 -13.30 9.22
N ALA A 454 -13.44 -12.37 9.64
CA ALA A 454 -13.86 -11.26 10.49
C ALA A 454 -13.11 -9.99 10.07
N GLN A 455 -13.85 -8.89 10.01
CA GLN A 455 -13.34 -7.56 9.69
C GLN A 455 -13.91 -6.56 10.68
N GLY A 456 -13.05 -5.70 11.20
CA GLY A 456 -13.46 -4.57 12.03
C GLY A 456 -12.90 -3.28 11.48
N TYR A 457 -13.75 -2.26 11.35
CA TYR A 457 -13.35 -0.92 10.97
C TYR A 457 -13.98 0.08 11.95
N PHE A 458 -13.17 1.04 12.42
CA PHE A 458 -13.55 1.96 13.49
C PHE A 458 -13.45 3.40 12.98
N VAL A 459 -14.55 4.12 13.02
CA VAL A 459 -14.62 5.52 12.65
C VAL A 459 -14.57 6.37 13.91
N TYR A 460 -13.59 7.26 13.95
CA TYR A 460 -13.39 8.21 15.03
C TYR A 460 -13.64 9.64 14.53
N ASP A 461 -14.14 10.50 15.37
CA ASP A 461 -14.10 11.94 15.15
C ASP A 461 -12.69 12.46 15.50
N SER A 462 -12.29 13.57 14.90
CA SER A 462 -11.05 14.28 15.22
C SER A 462 -10.98 14.76 16.69
N LYS A 463 -12.11 14.89 17.39
CA LYS A 463 -12.19 15.16 18.83
C LYS A 463 -12.09 13.85 19.60
N LYS A 464 -11.05 13.70 20.43
CA LYS A 464 -10.76 12.43 21.14
C LYS A 464 -11.70 12.07 22.27
N SER A 465 -12.33 13.01 22.95
CA SER A 465 -13.16 12.72 24.15
C SER A 465 -14.59 13.16 23.94
N GLY A 466 -15.54 12.27 24.22
CA GLY A 466 -16.98 12.54 24.18
C GLY A 466 -17.57 12.65 22.76
N SER A 467 -16.77 12.41 21.71
CA SER A 467 -17.26 12.34 20.34
C SER A 467 -17.84 10.97 20.01
N MET A 468 -18.77 10.92 19.08
CA MET A 468 -19.37 9.67 18.62
C MET A 468 -18.32 8.80 17.92
N THR A 469 -18.26 7.52 18.27
CA THR A 469 -17.50 6.51 17.57
C THR A 469 -18.47 5.53 16.90
N THR A 470 -18.12 5.04 15.70
CA THR A 470 -18.91 4.01 15.04
C THR A 470 -18.00 2.83 14.70
N SER A 471 -18.34 1.66 15.23
CA SER A 471 -17.64 0.41 14.91
C SER A 471 -18.43 -0.34 13.85
N HIS A 472 -17.77 -0.68 12.74
CA HIS A 472 -18.29 -1.48 11.64
C HIS A 472 -17.69 -2.88 11.70
N LEU A 473 -18.50 -3.88 11.98
CA LEU A 473 -18.06 -5.27 12.10
C LEU A 473 -18.72 -6.11 11.01
N ARG A 474 -17.90 -6.82 10.23
CA ARG A 474 -18.36 -7.86 9.31
C ARG A 474 -17.77 -9.20 9.70
N PHE A 475 -18.59 -10.24 9.66
CA PHE A 475 -18.10 -11.61 9.83
C PHE A 475 -19.00 -12.61 9.09
N GLY A 476 -18.39 -13.65 8.57
CA GLY A 476 -19.09 -14.65 7.73
C GLY A 476 -18.19 -15.76 7.22
N PRO A 477 -18.75 -16.70 6.46
CA PRO A 477 -18.05 -17.90 6.03
C PRO A 477 -17.09 -17.68 4.84
N THR A 478 -17.14 -16.52 4.21
CA THR A 478 -16.33 -16.17 3.02
C THR A 478 -15.37 -15.02 3.32
N PRO A 479 -14.21 -14.93 2.61
CA PRO A 479 -13.31 -13.78 2.74
C PRO A 479 -14.03 -12.45 2.53
N ILE A 480 -13.68 -11.47 3.34
CA ILE A 480 -14.29 -10.13 3.31
C ILE A 480 -13.33 -9.20 2.60
N ARG A 481 -13.77 -8.64 1.45
CA ARG A 481 -13.02 -7.67 0.63
C ARG A 481 -13.65 -6.27 0.66
N SER A 482 -14.63 -6.08 1.54
CA SER A 482 -15.44 -4.86 1.65
C SER A 482 -14.67 -3.77 2.39
N THR A 483 -13.85 -2.98 1.69
CA THR A 483 -13.08 -1.87 2.25
C THR A 483 -13.89 -0.57 2.38
N TYR A 484 -15.21 -0.66 2.38
CA TYR A 484 -16.17 0.44 2.55
C TYR A 484 -17.00 0.24 3.83
N LEU A 485 -17.58 1.33 4.31
CA LEU A 485 -18.40 1.32 5.52
C LEU A 485 -19.74 0.57 5.31
N ILE A 486 -20.26 -0.03 6.38
CA ILE A 486 -21.56 -0.67 6.37
C ILE A 486 -22.65 0.42 6.28
N THR A 487 -23.48 0.34 5.24
CA THR A 487 -24.64 1.21 5.05
C THR A 487 -25.97 0.50 5.33
N ARG A 488 -25.96 -0.85 5.27
CA ARG A 488 -27.12 -1.70 5.53
C ARG A 488 -26.76 -2.74 6.57
N ALA A 489 -26.98 -2.41 7.83
CA ALA A 489 -26.67 -3.28 8.95
C ALA A 489 -27.75 -4.35 9.15
N SER A 490 -27.32 -5.56 9.56
CA SER A 490 -28.20 -6.61 10.07
C SER A 490 -28.37 -6.53 11.60
N PHE A 491 -27.51 -5.77 12.28
CA PHE A 491 -27.56 -5.52 13.71
C PHE A 491 -27.06 -4.11 14.03
N ILE A 492 -27.71 -3.40 14.93
CA ILE A 492 -27.33 -2.05 15.40
C ILE A 492 -27.43 -2.02 16.92
N ALA A 493 -26.40 -1.50 17.60
CA ALA A 493 -26.37 -1.27 19.04
C ALA A 493 -25.78 0.10 19.39
#